data_43180588b8efb1b002943cebd9072b7d
#
_entry.id   43180588b8efb1b002943cebd9072b7d
#
_cell.length_a   1.000
_cell.length_b   1.000
_cell.length_c   1.000
_cell.angle_alpha   90.00
_cell.angle_beta   90.00
_cell.angle_gamma   90.00
#
_symmetry.space_group_name_H-M   'P 1'
#
loop_
_entity.id
_entity.type
_entity.pdbx_description
1 polymer ?
#
loop_
_entity_poly.entity_id
_entity_poly.type
_entity_poly.pdbx_seq_one_letter_code
_entity_poly.pdbx_strand_id
1 'polypeptide(L)'
;MFHARLIFCSFALILLSTSVNAQKTSFKVMAWNILHGGNDIENGPENVAKIIKEINPDVILMVETYGSGPFIADYLGYNFHLIASEETPLNDTSVNLSIYSKYPFGKRIDTKFPFYLGGIEISINGQTIRFFSNWFHYLPWDNEPEKMRKSVEELLEWEKTESRHKMIQKVLPYLKKFANETDSIPMIFGGDMNSLSHLDWTKKTKKIHNNLVVPWNATEILDDLGLIDSYRKENPNPITHPGVTWDKKGRKDSHRIDYIFYKGKSIKSTKSNSYNAFFNEPIIINGKEIIYPSDHGIVVTSFKLR
;
A
#
# COMPACT_ATOMS: atom_id res chain seq x y z
N MET A 1 77.34 18.18 -40.01
CA MET A 1 76.81 17.42 -38.91
C MET A 1 75.42 18.00 -38.56
N PHE A 2 74.37 17.35 -39.02
CA PHE A 2 72.98 17.77 -38.73
C PHE A 2 72.47 16.93 -37.58
N HIS A 3 72.06 17.61 -36.49
CA HIS A 3 71.44 16.96 -35.35
C HIS A 3 69.90 17.05 -35.53
N ALA A 4 69.28 15.88 -35.78
CA ALA A 4 67.83 15.75 -35.78
C ALA A 4 67.29 15.68 -34.33
N ARG A 5 66.45 16.63 -33.94
CA ARG A 5 65.74 16.57 -32.69
C ARG A 5 64.36 15.84 -32.90
N LEU A 6 64.24 14.65 -32.29
CA LEU A 6 62.93 13.97 -32.15
C LEU A 6 62.08 14.67 -31.13
N ILE A 7 60.89 15.14 -31.56
CA ILE A 7 59.86 15.65 -30.68
C ILE A 7 58.92 14.48 -30.34
N PHE A 8 58.90 14.03 -29.08
CA PHE A 8 57.93 13.07 -28.58
C PHE A 8 56.65 13.84 -28.22
N CYS A 9 55.57 13.66 -29.01
CA CYS A 9 54.22 14.08 -28.62
C CYS A 9 53.59 13.01 -27.73
N SER A 10 53.54 13.26 -26.44
CA SER A 10 52.78 12.41 -25.49
C SER A 10 51.29 12.71 -25.61
N PHE A 11 50.54 11.80 -26.23
CA PHE A 11 49.10 11.82 -26.17
C PHE A 11 48.61 11.32 -24.80
N ALA A 12 48.18 12.22 -23.95
CA ALA A 12 47.49 11.87 -22.69
C ALA A 12 46.07 11.41 -23.04
N LEU A 13 45.81 10.12 -22.95
CA LEU A 13 44.48 9.54 -23.07
C LEU A 13 43.70 9.87 -21.76
N ILE A 14 42.81 10.87 -21.80
CA ILE A 14 41.89 11.15 -20.70
C ILE A 14 40.79 10.09 -20.74
N LEU A 15 40.89 9.06 -19.91
CA LEU A 15 39.79 8.12 -19.61
C LEU A 15 38.74 8.84 -18.77
N LEU A 16 37.73 9.34 -19.44
CA LEU A 16 36.48 9.76 -18.78
C LEU A 16 35.79 8.51 -18.22
N SER A 17 36.03 8.21 -16.94
CA SER A 17 35.26 7.22 -16.21
C SER A 17 33.84 7.78 -15.99
N THR A 18 32.92 7.47 -16.88
CA THR A 18 31.47 7.63 -16.58
C THR A 18 31.13 6.61 -15.52
N SER A 19 30.99 7.09 -14.28
CA SER A 19 30.38 6.31 -13.22
C SER A 19 28.93 6.04 -13.63
N VAL A 20 28.67 4.85 -14.20
CA VAL A 20 27.31 4.35 -14.38
C VAL A 20 26.76 4.14 -12.97
N ASN A 21 26.03 5.10 -12.48
CA ASN A 21 25.22 4.90 -11.26
C ASN A 21 24.29 3.73 -11.55
N ALA A 22 24.52 2.60 -10.89
CA ALA A 22 23.66 1.43 -11.01
C ALA A 22 22.25 1.87 -10.59
N GLN A 23 21.36 1.96 -11.59
CA GLN A 23 20.00 2.41 -11.39
C GLN A 23 19.31 1.47 -10.38
N LYS A 24 18.76 2.02 -9.30
CA LYS A 24 18.08 1.25 -8.25
C LYS A 24 16.91 0.47 -8.87
N THR A 25 17.07 -0.83 -9.06
CA THR A 25 16.06 -1.69 -9.70
C THR A 25 14.93 -2.12 -8.77
N SER A 26 14.96 -1.69 -7.52
CA SER A 26 13.97 -2.04 -6.49
C SER A 26 13.39 -0.79 -5.83
N PHE A 27 12.12 -0.88 -5.45
CA PHE A 27 11.42 0.17 -4.68
C PHE A 27 10.48 -0.47 -3.65
N LYS A 28 10.12 0.30 -2.63
CA LYS A 28 9.30 -0.15 -1.51
C LYS A 28 8.00 0.63 -1.47
N VAL A 29 6.88 -0.07 -1.40
CA VAL A 29 5.53 0.50 -1.25
C VAL A 29 4.99 0.16 0.11
N MET A 30 4.33 1.13 0.74
CA MET A 30 3.68 1.02 2.03
C MET A 30 2.19 1.36 1.86
N ALA A 31 1.31 0.60 2.51
CA ALA A 31 -0.10 0.93 2.70
C ALA A 31 -0.39 1.04 4.19
N TRP A 32 -1.08 2.12 4.60
CA TRP A 32 -1.40 2.35 6.00
C TRP A 32 -2.64 3.24 6.17
N ASN A 33 -3.60 2.76 6.95
CA ASN A 33 -4.64 3.58 7.54
C ASN A 33 -4.09 4.19 8.83
N ILE A 34 -4.03 5.51 8.93
CA ILE A 34 -3.40 6.22 10.05
C ILE A 34 -4.39 6.70 11.11
N LEU A 35 -5.64 6.31 11.01
CA LEU A 35 -6.73 6.66 11.92
C LEU A 35 -6.85 8.18 12.14
N HIS A 36 -7.86 8.79 11.50
CA HIS A 36 -8.18 10.23 11.62
C HIS A 36 -6.97 11.17 11.46
N GLY A 37 -6.05 10.84 10.54
CA GLY A 37 -4.82 11.62 10.34
C GLY A 37 -3.78 11.45 11.46
N GLY A 38 -3.96 10.47 12.34
CA GLY A 38 -3.17 10.29 13.55
C GLY A 38 -3.58 11.23 14.69
N ASN A 39 -4.65 12.03 14.54
CA ASN A 39 -4.98 13.12 15.47
C ASN A 39 -5.66 12.67 16.77
N ASP A 40 -5.91 11.39 16.96
CA ASP A 40 -6.55 10.85 18.18
C ASP A 40 -5.61 10.74 19.38
N ILE A 41 -4.32 11.00 19.17
CA ILE A 41 -3.30 11.06 20.23
C ILE A 41 -2.43 12.30 20.12
N GLU A 42 -1.80 12.68 21.23
CA GLU A 42 -0.83 13.78 21.24
C GLU A 42 0.37 13.47 20.32
N ASN A 43 0.79 14.44 19.52
CA ASN A 43 1.87 14.32 18.53
C ASN A 43 1.69 13.19 17.51
N GLY A 44 0.44 12.73 17.29
CA GLY A 44 0.16 11.58 16.45
C GLY A 44 0.63 11.74 15.01
N PRO A 45 0.39 12.84 14.27
CA PRO A 45 0.93 13.04 12.92
C PRO A 45 2.46 13.00 12.87
N GLU A 46 3.14 13.52 13.91
CA GLU A 46 4.60 13.42 14.03
C GLU A 46 5.06 11.97 14.25
N ASN A 47 4.32 11.21 15.07
CA ASN A 47 4.58 9.79 15.30
C ASN A 47 4.37 8.98 14.02
N VAL A 48 3.33 9.27 13.23
CA VAL A 48 3.13 8.72 11.87
C VAL A 48 4.37 8.97 11.03
N ALA A 49 4.83 10.21 10.95
CA ALA A 49 5.98 10.58 10.13
C ALA A 49 7.28 9.90 10.60
N LYS A 50 7.51 9.77 11.91
CA LYS A 50 8.66 9.04 12.49
C LYS A 50 8.66 7.56 12.11
N ILE A 51 7.50 6.89 12.19
CA ILE A 51 7.34 5.49 11.81
C ILE A 51 7.62 5.30 10.32
N ILE A 52 7.06 6.16 9.47
CA ILE A 52 7.31 6.13 8.03
C ILE A 52 8.78 6.33 7.69
N LYS A 53 9.44 7.29 8.37
CA LYS A 53 10.86 7.56 8.18
C LYS A 53 11.74 6.34 8.48
N GLU A 54 11.39 5.57 9.51
CA GLU A 54 12.11 4.34 9.85
C GLU A 54 11.91 3.23 8.82
N ILE A 55 10.66 3.02 8.38
CA ILE A 55 10.34 2.05 7.34
C ILE A 55 10.98 2.46 6.01
N ASN A 56 11.07 3.76 5.76
CA ASN A 56 11.67 4.39 4.58
C ASN A 56 11.12 3.83 3.24
N PRO A 57 9.79 3.86 3.03
CA PRO A 57 9.18 3.44 1.77
C PRO A 57 9.53 4.44 0.64
N ASP A 58 9.38 4.02 -0.60
CA ASP A 58 9.56 4.89 -1.76
C ASP A 58 8.23 5.53 -2.20
N VAL A 59 7.11 4.80 -2.00
CA VAL A 59 5.73 5.27 -2.24
C VAL A 59 4.84 4.82 -1.09
N ILE A 60 3.88 5.67 -0.69
CA ILE A 60 2.92 5.39 0.38
C ILE A 60 1.50 5.57 -0.16
N LEU A 61 0.67 4.57 0.05
CA LEU A 61 -0.77 4.57 -0.17
C LEU A 61 -1.43 4.80 1.19
N MET A 62 -1.77 6.06 1.47
CA MET A 62 -2.26 6.48 2.78
C MET A 62 -3.78 6.49 2.81
N VAL A 63 -4.33 6.04 3.92
CA VAL A 63 -5.75 6.04 4.22
C VAL A 63 -5.99 6.85 5.49
N GLU A 64 -7.13 7.52 5.55
CA GLU A 64 -7.55 8.41 6.64
C GLU A 64 -6.57 9.57 6.88
N THR A 65 -6.20 10.25 5.81
CA THR A 65 -5.25 11.39 5.85
C THR A 65 -5.79 12.58 6.62
N TYR A 66 -7.06 12.94 6.44
CA TYR A 66 -7.85 13.93 7.17
C TYR A 66 -7.07 15.18 7.64
N GLY A 67 -6.42 15.86 6.67
CA GLY A 67 -5.74 17.14 6.89
C GLY A 67 -4.27 17.03 7.34
N SER A 68 -3.80 15.89 7.85
CA SER A 68 -2.41 15.73 8.31
C SER A 68 -1.38 15.57 7.18
N GLY A 69 -1.87 15.41 5.94
CA GLY A 69 -1.05 15.10 4.78
C GLY A 69 0.13 16.03 4.54
N PRO A 70 -0.06 17.36 4.46
CA PRO A 70 1.02 18.32 4.21
C PRO A 70 2.11 18.27 5.29
N PHE A 71 1.73 18.17 6.56
CA PHE A 71 2.69 18.06 7.67
C PHE A 71 3.56 16.81 7.54
N ILE A 72 2.95 15.65 7.27
CA ILE A 72 3.66 14.38 7.11
C ILE A 72 4.60 14.46 5.89
N ALA A 73 4.13 15.02 4.78
CA ALA A 73 4.90 15.16 3.55
C ALA A 73 6.15 16.04 3.75
N ASP A 74 5.97 17.19 4.40
CA ASP A 74 7.04 18.12 4.71
C ASP A 74 8.09 17.50 5.64
N TYR A 75 7.64 16.84 6.72
CA TYR A 75 8.53 16.13 7.65
C TYR A 75 9.40 15.07 6.95
N LEU A 76 8.84 14.39 5.95
CA LEU A 76 9.52 13.32 5.20
C LEU A 76 10.33 13.85 4.02
N GLY A 77 10.04 15.05 3.52
CA GLY A 77 10.57 15.56 2.25
C GLY A 77 10.03 14.80 1.04
N TYR A 78 8.76 14.36 1.07
CA TYR A 78 8.12 13.60 0.00
C TYR A 78 7.18 14.49 -0.82
N ASN A 79 7.04 14.17 -2.10
CA ASN A 79 5.93 14.69 -2.89
C ASN A 79 4.61 14.16 -2.31
N PHE A 80 3.57 15.01 -2.31
CA PHE A 80 2.26 14.73 -1.73
C PHE A 80 1.16 14.94 -2.77
N HIS A 81 0.28 13.93 -2.92
CA HIS A 81 -0.91 13.97 -3.76
C HIS A 81 -2.13 13.66 -2.91
N LEU A 82 -2.98 14.68 -2.71
CA LEU A 82 -4.30 14.53 -2.10
C LEU A 82 -5.28 14.00 -3.15
N ILE A 83 -6.00 12.93 -2.85
CA ILE A 83 -6.98 12.33 -3.76
C ILE A 83 -8.31 13.08 -3.63
N ALA A 84 -8.38 14.24 -4.25
CA ALA A 84 -9.52 15.15 -4.26
C ALA A 84 -9.49 16.01 -5.53
N SER A 85 -10.44 16.93 -5.70
CA SER A 85 -10.37 17.91 -6.79
C SER A 85 -9.15 18.84 -6.64
N GLU A 86 -8.71 19.47 -7.72
CA GLU A 86 -7.54 20.35 -7.70
C GLU A 86 -7.74 21.60 -6.84
N GLU A 87 -8.99 22.01 -6.67
CA GLU A 87 -9.36 23.17 -5.85
C GLU A 87 -9.42 22.85 -4.37
N THR A 88 -9.38 21.58 -3.98
CA THR A 88 -9.45 21.16 -2.58
C THR A 88 -8.16 21.55 -1.84
N PRO A 89 -8.26 22.26 -0.70
CA PRO A 89 -7.08 22.57 0.10
C PRO A 89 -6.32 21.30 0.51
N LEU A 90 -4.99 21.33 0.45
CA LEU A 90 -4.16 20.16 0.76
C LEU A 90 -4.32 19.67 2.19
N ASN A 91 -4.73 20.54 3.12
CA ASN A 91 -5.01 20.24 4.52
C ASN A 91 -6.50 20.05 4.83
N ASP A 92 -7.33 19.78 3.81
CA ASP A 92 -8.75 19.52 4.00
C ASP A 92 -8.98 18.27 4.86
N THR A 93 -9.69 18.46 5.97
CA THR A 93 -9.95 17.41 6.97
C THR A 93 -11.06 16.43 6.58
N SER A 94 -11.71 16.63 5.45
CA SER A 94 -12.73 15.72 4.91
C SER A 94 -12.16 14.71 3.90
N VAL A 95 -10.90 14.89 3.45
CA VAL A 95 -10.30 14.04 2.43
C VAL A 95 -9.62 12.83 3.06
N ASN A 96 -10.09 11.67 2.64
CA ASN A 96 -9.68 10.38 3.17
C ASN A 96 -8.31 9.90 2.65
N LEU A 97 -8.11 9.94 1.33
CA LEU A 97 -7.02 9.24 0.67
C LEU A 97 -5.91 10.17 0.18
N SER A 98 -4.68 9.70 0.27
CA SER A 98 -3.53 10.39 -0.30
C SER A 98 -2.42 9.42 -0.73
N ILE A 99 -1.48 9.92 -1.54
CA ILE A 99 -0.28 9.20 -1.98
C ILE A 99 0.94 10.09 -1.76
N TYR A 100 1.99 9.50 -1.17
CA TYR A 100 3.28 10.17 -1.00
C TYR A 100 4.36 9.44 -1.80
N SER A 101 5.34 10.17 -2.29
CA SER A 101 6.40 9.59 -3.11
C SER A 101 7.72 10.34 -2.98
N LYS A 102 8.83 9.60 -2.97
CA LYS A 102 10.18 10.16 -3.19
C LYS A 102 10.40 10.64 -4.62
N TYR A 103 9.57 10.13 -5.55
CA TYR A 103 9.66 10.45 -6.98
C TYR A 103 8.60 11.48 -7.36
N PRO A 104 8.83 12.29 -8.40
CA PRO A 104 7.85 13.24 -8.88
C PRO A 104 6.62 12.52 -9.43
N PHE A 105 5.47 13.17 -9.27
CA PHE A 105 4.20 12.70 -9.81
C PHE A 105 4.07 12.95 -11.30
N GLY A 106 3.40 12.02 -11.99
CA GLY A 106 2.95 12.12 -13.35
C GLY A 106 1.46 12.45 -13.45
N LYS A 107 0.76 11.67 -14.29
CA LYS A 107 -0.66 11.89 -14.56
C LYS A 107 -1.53 11.48 -13.37
N ARG A 108 -2.44 12.36 -12.96
CA ARG A 108 -3.50 12.05 -11.98
C ARG A 108 -4.51 11.07 -12.57
N ILE A 109 -5.06 10.23 -11.71
CA ILE A 109 -6.09 9.27 -12.04
C ILE A 109 -7.29 9.51 -11.14
N ASP A 110 -8.16 10.40 -11.61
CA ASP A 110 -9.37 10.76 -10.90
C ASP A 110 -10.47 9.71 -11.12
N THR A 111 -11.26 9.50 -10.09
CA THR A 111 -12.46 8.66 -10.14
C THR A 111 -13.69 9.46 -9.72
N LYS A 112 -14.88 8.92 -9.98
CA LYS A 112 -16.12 9.51 -9.46
C LYS A 112 -16.29 9.28 -7.93
N PHE A 113 -15.36 8.55 -7.33
CA PHE A 113 -15.43 8.13 -5.93
C PHE A 113 -14.10 8.39 -5.20
N PRO A 114 -13.63 9.66 -5.14
CA PRO A 114 -12.31 9.97 -4.57
C PRO A 114 -12.17 9.59 -3.10
N PHE A 115 -13.27 9.47 -2.37
CA PHE A 115 -13.27 8.97 -0.99
C PHE A 115 -12.91 7.48 -0.90
N TYR A 116 -13.15 6.69 -1.96
CA TYR A 116 -12.95 5.24 -1.99
C TYR A 116 -11.78 4.80 -2.85
N LEU A 117 -11.47 5.53 -3.90
CA LEU A 117 -10.42 5.19 -4.85
C LEU A 117 -9.93 6.41 -5.61
N GLY A 118 -8.64 6.58 -5.69
CA GLY A 118 -7.96 7.48 -6.61
C GLY A 118 -6.51 7.09 -6.76
N GLY A 119 -5.82 7.71 -7.71
CA GLY A 119 -4.46 7.31 -8.02
C GLY A 119 -3.66 8.34 -8.79
N ILE A 120 -2.41 7.97 -9.04
CA ILE A 120 -1.46 8.81 -9.77
C ILE A 120 -0.41 7.93 -10.44
N GLU A 121 0.11 8.37 -11.57
CA GLU A 121 1.28 7.76 -12.21
C GLU A 121 2.56 8.28 -11.56
N ILE A 122 3.51 7.39 -11.32
CA ILE A 122 4.84 7.73 -10.80
C ILE A 122 5.88 7.04 -11.68
N SER A 123 6.88 7.78 -12.13
CA SER A 123 8.01 7.20 -12.86
C SER A 123 9.13 6.83 -11.89
N ILE A 124 9.41 5.54 -11.79
CA ILE A 124 10.49 4.99 -10.97
C ILE A 124 11.56 4.45 -11.90
N ASN A 125 12.71 5.10 -11.95
CA ASN A 125 13.84 4.72 -12.81
C ASN A 125 13.46 4.55 -14.31
N GLY A 126 12.62 5.46 -14.81
CA GLY A 126 12.17 5.46 -16.19
C GLY A 126 10.97 4.54 -16.48
N GLN A 127 10.55 3.71 -15.52
CA GLN A 127 9.33 2.90 -15.62
C GLN A 127 8.15 3.63 -14.97
N THR A 128 7.15 3.98 -15.76
CA THR A 128 5.88 4.51 -15.23
C THR A 128 5.07 3.38 -14.60
N ILE A 129 4.55 3.65 -13.41
CA ILE A 129 3.69 2.72 -12.64
C ILE A 129 2.49 3.52 -12.15
N ARG A 130 1.29 2.93 -12.19
CA ARG A 130 0.06 3.50 -11.63
C ARG A 130 -0.11 3.05 -10.20
N PHE A 131 -0.27 4.00 -9.29
CA PHE A 131 -0.51 3.75 -7.89
C PHE A 131 -1.91 4.21 -7.53
N PHE A 132 -2.64 3.35 -6.78
CA PHE A 132 -3.99 3.63 -6.31
C PHE A 132 -4.05 3.43 -4.81
N SER A 133 -4.59 4.42 -4.08
CA SER A 133 -4.99 4.26 -2.69
C SER A 133 -6.49 4.01 -2.62
N ASN A 134 -6.90 3.12 -1.70
CA ASN A 134 -8.31 2.77 -1.52
C ASN A 134 -8.71 2.68 -0.05
N TRP A 135 -10.01 2.94 0.20
CA TRP A 135 -10.68 2.64 1.46
C TRP A 135 -12.10 2.17 1.18
N PHE A 136 -12.50 1.07 1.83
CA PHE A 136 -13.88 0.60 1.79
C PHE A 136 -14.49 0.68 3.18
N HIS A 137 -15.79 1.02 3.23
CA HIS A 137 -16.49 1.24 4.48
C HIS A 137 -16.64 -0.05 5.28
N TYR A 138 -16.42 0.02 6.58
CA TYR A 138 -16.38 -1.13 7.49
C TYR A 138 -17.74 -1.65 7.95
N LEU A 139 -18.79 -0.82 7.92
CA LEU A 139 -20.09 -1.20 8.45
C LEU A 139 -20.88 -2.16 7.51
N PRO A 140 -21.69 -3.04 8.10
CA PRO A 140 -21.75 -3.38 9.49
C PRO A 140 -20.65 -4.38 9.87
N TRP A 141 -19.80 -4.01 10.84
CA TRP A 141 -18.76 -4.88 11.39
C TRP A 141 -19.10 -5.39 12.81
N ASP A 142 -20.36 -5.15 13.25
CA ASP A 142 -20.82 -5.50 14.59
C ASP A 142 -20.81 -7.00 14.88
N ASN A 143 -20.84 -7.79 13.80
CA ASN A 143 -20.82 -9.24 13.88
C ASN A 143 -19.64 -9.76 13.07
N GLU A 144 -18.58 -10.14 13.77
CA GLU A 144 -17.46 -10.82 13.13
C GLU A 144 -17.91 -12.16 12.53
N PRO A 145 -17.52 -12.48 11.30
CA PRO A 145 -17.98 -13.68 10.60
C PRO A 145 -17.80 -14.97 11.39
N GLU A 146 -16.73 -15.06 12.19
CA GLU A 146 -16.48 -16.19 13.09
C GLU A 146 -17.53 -16.34 14.18
N LYS A 147 -18.17 -15.25 14.60
CA LYS A 147 -19.20 -15.22 15.66
C LYS A 147 -20.61 -15.42 15.11
N MET A 148 -20.81 -15.22 13.80
CA MET A 148 -22.13 -15.28 13.19
C MET A 148 -22.73 -16.68 13.16
N ARG A 149 -21.93 -17.74 13.28
CA ARG A 149 -22.36 -19.17 13.17
C ARG A 149 -23.18 -19.45 11.91
N LYS A 150 -22.84 -18.81 10.79
CA LYS A 150 -23.52 -18.90 9.51
C LYS A 150 -22.85 -19.93 8.61
N SER A 151 -23.60 -20.42 7.62
CA SER A 151 -23.02 -21.19 6.52
C SER A 151 -22.19 -20.29 5.60
N VAL A 152 -21.43 -20.90 4.69
CA VAL A 152 -20.66 -20.16 3.67
C VAL A 152 -21.60 -19.32 2.80
N GLU A 153 -22.72 -19.89 2.37
CA GLU A 153 -23.73 -19.23 1.54
C GLU A 153 -24.33 -18.01 2.24
N GLU A 154 -24.64 -18.13 3.53
CA GLU A 154 -25.18 -17.03 4.34
C GLU A 154 -24.12 -15.93 4.56
N LEU A 155 -22.83 -16.26 4.71
CA LEU A 155 -21.74 -15.28 4.82
C LEU A 155 -21.53 -14.53 3.50
N LEU A 156 -21.57 -15.23 2.36
CA LEU A 156 -21.44 -14.59 1.05
C LEU A 156 -22.64 -13.70 0.71
N GLU A 157 -23.85 -14.11 1.10
CA GLU A 157 -25.04 -13.27 0.94
C GLU A 157 -24.95 -12.03 1.86
N TRP A 158 -24.52 -12.20 3.10
CA TRP A 158 -24.26 -11.09 4.01
C TRP A 158 -23.21 -10.12 3.41
N GLU A 159 -22.08 -10.63 2.88
CA GLU A 159 -21.06 -9.78 2.25
C GLU A 159 -21.63 -8.97 1.09
N LYS A 160 -22.50 -9.56 0.24
CA LYS A 160 -23.14 -8.85 -0.89
C LYS A 160 -24.04 -7.72 -0.46
N THR A 161 -24.69 -7.82 0.70
CA THR A 161 -25.56 -6.76 1.23
C THR A 161 -24.77 -5.63 1.86
N GLU A 162 -23.49 -5.85 2.14
CA GLU A 162 -22.64 -4.95 2.90
C GLU A 162 -21.97 -3.84 2.08
N SER A 163 -21.55 -2.80 2.78
CA SER A 163 -21.00 -1.60 2.13
C SER A 163 -19.72 -1.88 1.35
N ARG A 164 -18.83 -2.73 1.84
CA ARG A 164 -17.56 -3.05 1.17
C ARG A 164 -17.74 -3.68 -0.22
N HIS A 165 -18.67 -4.62 -0.33
CA HIS A 165 -19.02 -5.21 -1.64
C HIS A 165 -19.60 -4.17 -2.58
N LYS A 166 -20.54 -3.34 -2.10
CA LYS A 166 -21.11 -2.25 -2.90
C LYS A 166 -20.06 -1.24 -3.35
N MET A 167 -19.04 -0.99 -2.53
CA MET A 167 -17.95 -0.07 -2.88
C MET A 167 -17.02 -0.66 -3.91
N ILE A 168 -16.62 -1.93 -3.79
CA ILE A 168 -15.79 -2.53 -4.84
C ILE A 168 -16.52 -2.57 -6.18
N GLN A 169 -17.83 -2.83 -6.21
CA GLN A 169 -18.63 -2.77 -7.43
C GLN A 169 -18.62 -1.36 -8.07
N LYS A 170 -18.64 -0.28 -7.26
CA LYS A 170 -18.55 1.10 -7.78
C LYS A 170 -17.19 1.40 -8.41
N VAL A 171 -16.10 0.91 -7.84
CA VAL A 171 -14.75 1.19 -8.32
C VAL A 171 -14.26 0.16 -9.35
N LEU A 172 -14.92 -0.99 -9.47
CA LEU A 172 -14.57 -2.09 -10.38
C LEU A 172 -14.39 -1.67 -11.86
N PRO A 173 -15.22 -0.78 -12.44
CA PRO A 173 -15.01 -0.30 -13.82
C PRO A 173 -13.64 0.36 -14.01
N TYR A 174 -13.17 1.14 -13.03
CA TYR A 174 -11.84 1.76 -13.07
C TYR A 174 -10.75 0.71 -12.96
N LEU A 175 -10.87 -0.21 -12.00
CA LEU A 175 -9.88 -1.28 -11.79
C LEU A 175 -9.79 -2.18 -13.03
N LYS A 176 -10.90 -2.57 -13.65
CA LYS A 176 -10.92 -3.33 -14.91
C LYS A 176 -10.21 -2.61 -16.03
N LYS A 177 -10.49 -1.31 -16.22
CA LYS A 177 -9.83 -0.50 -17.24
C LYS A 177 -8.30 -0.58 -17.08
N PHE A 178 -7.79 -0.23 -15.90
CA PHE A 178 -6.36 -0.17 -15.68
C PHE A 178 -5.69 -1.54 -15.59
N ALA A 179 -6.39 -2.56 -15.10
CA ALA A 179 -5.91 -3.95 -15.11
C ALA A 179 -5.72 -4.50 -16.53
N ASN A 180 -6.53 -4.06 -17.49
CA ASN A 180 -6.39 -4.44 -18.90
C ASN A 180 -5.23 -3.71 -19.62
N GLU A 181 -4.73 -2.62 -19.05
CA GLU A 181 -3.63 -1.82 -19.62
C GLU A 181 -2.25 -2.19 -19.03
N THR A 182 -2.17 -3.18 -18.13
CA THR A 182 -0.95 -3.51 -17.37
C THR A 182 0.17 -4.15 -18.20
N ASP A 183 -0.08 -4.53 -19.44
CA ASP A 183 0.99 -4.91 -20.35
C ASP A 183 1.87 -3.70 -20.74
N SER A 184 1.32 -2.50 -20.74
CA SER A 184 2.01 -1.25 -21.03
C SER A 184 2.46 -0.52 -19.75
N ILE A 185 1.57 -0.36 -18.77
CA ILE A 185 1.83 0.37 -17.53
C ILE A 185 1.34 -0.48 -16.36
N PRO A 186 2.25 -1.05 -15.54
CA PRO A 186 1.86 -1.85 -14.39
C PRO A 186 1.11 -1.01 -13.38
N MET A 187 0.32 -1.68 -12.54
CA MET A 187 -0.43 -1.02 -11.47
C MET A 187 -0.17 -1.65 -10.11
N ILE A 188 -0.21 -0.80 -9.09
CA ILE A 188 -0.22 -1.17 -7.67
C ILE A 188 -1.46 -0.53 -7.04
N PHE A 189 -2.22 -1.33 -6.34
CA PHE A 189 -3.47 -0.95 -5.67
C PHE A 189 -3.37 -1.36 -4.22
N GLY A 190 -3.66 -0.48 -3.29
CA GLY A 190 -3.58 -0.84 -1.88
C GLY A 190 -4.23 0.18 -0.96
N GLY A 191 -4.44 -0.25 0.28
CA GLY A 191 -5.08 0.49 1.35
C GLY A 191 -5.93 -0.42 2.21
N ASP A 192 -6.90 0.16 2.89
CA ASP A 192 -7.83 -0.51 3.78
C ASP A 192 -9.09 -0.93 3.00
N MET A 193 -9.26 -2.23 2.82
CA MET A 193 -10.45 -2.78 2.16
C MET A 193 -11.57 -3.13 3.14
N ASN A 194 -11.29 -3.10 4.44
CA ASN A 194 -12.24 -3.55 5.47
C ASN A 194 -12.91 -4.90 5.13
N SER A 195 -12.23 -5.75 4.39
CA SER A 195 -12.71 -7.04 3.91
C SER A 195 -11.71 -8.14 4.21
N LEU A 196 -12.22 -9.31 4.54
CA LEU A 196 -11.41 -10.52 4.72
C LEU A 196 -10.92 -11.03 3.36
N SER A 197 -9.89 -11.87 3.37
CA SER A 197 -9.30 -12.43 2.15
C SER A 197 -9.71 -13.88 1.92
N HIS A 198 -10.18 -14.18 0.70
CA HIS A 198 -10.41 -15.54 0.22
C HIS A 198 -9.14 -16.41 0.27
N LEU A 199 -7.94 -15.78 0.21
CA LEU A 199 -6.65 -16.47 0.33
C LEU A 199 -6.30 -16.83 1.78
N ASP A 200 -7.01 -16.27 2.76
CA ASP A 200 -6.81 -16.54 4.18
C ASP A 200 -7.85 -17.54 4.73
N TRP A 201 -9.05 -17.59 4.16
CA TRP A 201 -10.13 -18.49 4.55
C TRP A 201 -10.17 -19.76 3.70
N THR A 202 -9.12 -20.55 3.77
CA THR A 202 -8.86 -21.71 2.91
C THR A 202 -9.04 -23.05 3.65
N LYS A 203 -8.95 -24.15 2.91
CA LYS A 203 -8.93 -25.49 3.51
C LYS A 203 -7.84 -25.65 4.57
N LYS A 204 -6.70 -24.94 4.45
CA LYS A 204 -5.59 -24.98 5.43
C LYS A 204 -5.95 -24.30 6.74
N THR A 205 -6.73 -23.25 6.69
CA THR A 205 -7.09 -22.41 7.82
C THR A 205 -8.46 -22.70 8.40
N LYS A 206 -9.25 -23.59 7.81
CA LYS A 206 -10.64 -23.85 8.20
C LYS A 206 -10.83 -24.11 9.71
N LYS A 207 -9.84 -24.74 10.38
CA LYS A 207 -9.93 -25.03 11.82
C LYS A 207 -9.96 -23.79 12.70
N ILE A 208 -9.35 -22.70 12.26
CA ILE A 208 -9.37 -21.41 12.97
C ILE A 208 -10.53 -20.53 12.54
N HIS A 209 -11.28 -20.91 11.51
CA HIS A 209 -12.45 -20.20 10.96
C HIS A 209 -13.72 -21.09 11.06
N ASN A 210 -13.98 -21.69 12.21
CA ASN A 210 -15.18 -22.53 12.48
C ASN A 210 -15.43 -23.64 11.44
N ASN A 211 -14.36 -24.22 10.89
CA ASN A 211 -14.37 -25.19 9.79
C ASN A 211 -14.90 -24.64 8.44
N LEU A 212 -15.00 -23.34 8.29
CA LEU A 212 -15.44 -22.69 7.05
C LEU A 212 -14.26 -22.46 6.08
N VAL A 213 -14.60 -22.47 4.79
CA VAL A 213 -13.76 -22.03 3.68
C VAL A 213 -14.61 -21.03 2.91
N VAL A 214 -14.25 -19.75 2.96
CA VAL A 214 -15.11 -18.69 2.40
C VAL A 214 -14.38 -17.94 1.29
N PRO A 215 -14.88 -17.95 0.06
CA PRO A 215 -14.35 -17.16 -1.05
C PRO A 215 -14.88 -15.72 -0.94
N TRP A 216 -14.28 -14.93 -0.05
CA TRP A 216 -14.65 -13.54 0.20
C TRP A 216 -14.58 -12.72 -1.09
N ASN A 217 -15.73 -12.23 -1.52
CA ASN A 217 -15.98 -11.68 -2.86
C ASN A 217 -15.15 -10.42 -3.15
N ALA A 218 -14.99 -9.52 -2.16
CA ALA A 218 -14.26 -8.27 -2.37
C ALA A 218 -12.79 -8.49 -2.75
N THR A 219 -12.15 -9.54 -2.25
CA THR A 219 -10.76 -9.87 -2.59
C THR A 219 -10.67 -10.84 -3.77
N GLU A 220 -11.64 -11.74 -3.94
CA GLU A 220 -11.70 -12.67 -5.09
C GLU A 220 -11.85 -11.93 -6.42
N ILE A 221 -12.68 -10.88 -6.46
CA ILE A 221 -12.81 -10.00 -7.65
C ILE A 221 -11.46 -9.41 -8.10
N LEU A 222 -10.57 -9.08 -7.18
CA LEU A 222 -9.24 -8.55 -7.54
C LEU A 222 -8.35 -9.64 -8.13
N ASP A 223 -8.43 -10.86 -7.60
CA ASP A 223 -7.72 -12.02 -8.15
C ASP A 223 -8.24 -12.36 -9.57
N ASP A 224 -9.55 -12.34 -9.78
CA ASP A 224 -10.18 -12.51 -11.10
C ASP A 224 -9.73 -11.46 -12.13
N LEU A 225 -9.38 -10.25 -11.69
CA LEU A 225 -8.76 -9.23 -12.54
C LEU A 225 -7.27 -9.51 -12.81
N GLY A 226 -6.70 -10.53 -12.19
CA GLY A 226 -5.30 -10.90 -12.27
C GLY A 226 -4.39 -9.98 -11.43
N LEU A 227 -4.93 -9.29 -10.44
CA LEU A 227 -4.12 -8.61 -9.43
C LEU A 227 -3.61 -9.64 -8.42
N ILE A 228 -2.36 -9.51 -8.05
CA ILE A 228 -1.68 -10.43 -7.13
C ILE A 228 -1.60 -9.77 -5.75
N ASP A 229 -2.14 -10.40 -4.72
CA ASP A 229 -1.91 -10.03 -3.33
C ASP A 229 -0.43 -10.23 -2.99
N SER A 230 0.30 -9.12 -2.83
CA SER A 230 1.75 -9.16 -2.64
C SER A 230 2.14 -9.81 -1.31
N TYR A 231 1.34 -9.61 -0.25
CA TYR A 231 1.65 -10.24 1.04
C TYR A 231 1.49 -11.76 0.96
N ARG A 232 0.36 -12.23 0.43
CA ARG A 232 0.10 -13.67 0.33
C ARG A 232 0.97 -14.36 -0.71
N LYS A 233 1.41 -13.64 -1.75
CA LYS A 233 2.41 -14.10 -2.72
C LYS A 233 3.76 -14.42 -2.06
N GLU A 234 4.23 -13.53 -1.20
CA GLU A 234 5.53 -13.68 -0.53
C GLU A 234 5.45 -14.53 0.75
N ASN A 235 4.25 -14.65 1.34
CA ASN A 235 3.97 -15.41 2.55
C ASN A 235 2.81 -16.40 2.32
N PRO A 236 3.02 -17.50 1.59
CA PRO A 236 1.93 -18.34 1.07
C PRO A 236 1.23 -19.21 2.13
N ASN A 237 1.72 -19.22 3.37
CA ASN A 237 1.08 -19.97 4.46
C ASN A 237 0.40 -19.03 5.45
N PRO A 238 -0.95 -18.90 5.41
CA PRO A 238 -1.67 -18.00 6.30
C PRO A 238 -1.67 -18.42 7.78
N ILE A 239 -1.31 -19.67 8.11
CA ILE A 239 -1.19 -20.13 9.51
C ILE A 239 0.08 -19.56 10.16
N THR A 240 1.22 -19.64 9.47
CA THR A 240 2.50 -19.15 10.00
C THR A 240 2.72 -17.66 9.76
N HIS A 241 2.03 -17.10 8.77
CA HIS A 241 2.09 -15.69 8.40
C HIS A 241 0.66 -15.15 8.24
N PRO A 242 -0.08 -14.93 9.33
CA PRO A 242 -1.46 -14.45 9.25
C PRO A 242 -1.56 -13.05 8.62
N GLY A 243 -0.54 -12.22 8.80
CA GLY A 243 -0.49 -10.90 8.17
C GLY A 243 -1.46 -9.89 8.77
N VAL A 244 -1.79 -10.06 10.03
CA VAL A 244 -2.74 -9.20 10.74
C VAL A 244 -2.40 -7.73 10.58
N THR A 245 -3.41 -6.94 10.23
CA THR A 245 -3.31 -5.48 10.12
C THR A 245 -4.35 -4.76 10.95
N TRP A 246 -5.32 -5.45 11.51
CA TRP A 246 -6.30 -4.89 12.43
C TRP A 246 -6.50 -5.84 13.60
N ASP A 247 -6.02 -5.40 14.76
CA ASP A 247 -6.05 -6.17 16.00
C ASP A 247 -6.35 -5.23 17.17
N LYS A 248 -7.33 -5.59 17.97
CA LYS A 248 -7.67 -4.84 19.18
C LYS A 248 -7.19 -5.60 20.40
N LYS A 249 -6.40 -4.93 21.23
CA LYS A 249 -5.88 -5.49 22.50
C LYS A 249 -7.01 -6.16 23.31
N GLY A 250 -6.80 -7.42 23.65
CA GLY A 250 -7.80 -8.21 24.41
C GLY A 250 -8.87 -8.88 23.56
N ARG A 251 -8.90 -8.72 22.23
CA ARG A 251 -9.75 -9.50 21.32
C ARG A 251 -9.01 -10.75 20.84
N LYS A 252 -9.79 -11.78 20.55
CA LYS A 252 -9.28 -13.01 19.91
C LYS A 252 -9.32 -12.97 18.39
N ASP A 253 -9.92 -11.93 17.84
CA ASP A 253 -10.26 -11.81 16.42
C ASP A 253 -9.38 -10.74 15.80
N SER A 254 -8.30 -11.19 15.18
CA SER A 254 -7.33 -10.37 14.50
C SER A 254 -7.47 -10.59 13.00
N HIS A 255 -7.57 -9.52 12.23
CA HIS A 255 -7.86 -9.58 10.79
C HIS A 255 -6.79 -8.95 9.94
N ARG A 256 -6.62 -9.45 8.74
CA ARG A 256 -5.89 -8.81 7.66
C ARG A 256 -6.92 -8.14 6.75
N ILE A 257 -6.97 -6.82 6.78
CA ILE A 257 -7.91 -6.00 6.03
C ILE A 257 -7.24 -4.89 5.21
N ASP A 258 -5.94 -4.70 5.42
CA ASP A 258 -5.10 -3.81 4.61
C ASP A 258 -4.26 -4.63 3.64
N TYR A 259 -4.14 -4.16 2.41
CA TYR A 259 -3.54 -4.92 1.32
C TYR A 259 -2.67 -4.06 0.41
N ILE A 260 -1.74 -4.72 -0.29
CA ILE A 260 -1.09 -4.21 -1.49
C ILE A 260 -1.21 -5.29 -2.57
N PHE A 261 -2.00 -4.99 -3.59
CA PHE A 261 -2.13 -5.79 -4.81
C PHE A 261 -1.31 -5.18 -5.93
N TYR A 262 -0.88 -5.99 -6.88
CA TYR A 262 -0.20 -5.49 -8.06
C TYR A 262 -0.49 -6.34 -9.30
N LYS A 263 -0.34 -5.73 -10.49
CA LYS A 263 -0.39 -6.40 -11.78
C LYS A 263 0.55 -5.73 -12.77
N GLY A 264 1.20 -6.52 -13.63
CA GLY A 264 2.07 -6.07 -14.71
C GLY A 264 3.35 -6.91 -14.82
N LYS A 265 3.79 -7.14 -16.06
CA LYS A 265 4.97 -8.00 -16.33
C LYS A 265 6.30 -7.35 -15.95
N SER A 266 6.34 -6.01 -15.95
CA SER A 266 7.57 -5.24 -15.68
C SER A 266 7.85 -5.01 -14.19
N ILE A 267 6.99 -5.47 -13.29
CA ILE A 267 7.20 -5.42 -11.83
C ILE A 267 7.01 -6.79 -11.19
N LYS A 268 7.68 -7.01 -10.07
CA LYS A 268 7.58 -8.24 -9.28
C LYS A 268 7.77 -7.91 -7.81
N SER A 269 6.89 -8.41 -6.93
CA SER A 269 7.14 -8.42 -5.49
C SER A 269 8.32 -9.34 -5.16
N THR A 270 9.09 -9.01 -4.14
CA THR A 270 10.26 -9.78 -3.70
C THR A 270 10.25 -10.05 -2.19
N LYS A 271 9.53 -9.24 -1.44
CA LYS A 271 9.32 -9.38 0.00
C LYS A 271 8.09 -8.58 0.38
N SER A 272 7.28 -9.11 1.28
CA SER A 272 6.17 -8.36 1.89
C SER A 272 6.08 -8.67 3.37
N ASN A 273 5.89 -7.63 4.19
CA ASN A 273 5.72 -7.74 5.63
C ASN A 273 4.45 -7.00 6.06
N SER A 274 3.85 -7.46 7.15
CA SER A 274 2.92 -6.68 7.96
C SER A 274 3.58 -6.33 9.29
N TYR A 275 3.33 -5.12 9.76
CA TYR A 275 3.75 -4.66 11.08
C TYR A 275 2.48 -4.29 11.84
N ASN A 276 2.26 -4.93 12.97
CA ASN A 276 1.10 -4.66 13.81
C ASN A 276 1.55 -4.13 15.16
N ALA A 277 0.84 -3.11 15.64
CA ALA A 277 0.98 -2.56 16.97
C ALA A 277 -0.41 -2.12 17.45
N PHE A 278 -0.58 -1.91 18.75
CA PHE A 278 -1.86 -1.51 19.31
C PHE A 278 -1.96 0.01 19.41
N PHE A 279 -3.13 0.53 19.05
CA PHE A 279 -3.44 1.95 19.19
C PHE A 279 -3.13 2.47 20.59
N ASN A 280 -2.49 3.64 20.65
CA ASN A 280 -2.12 4.34 21.89
C ASN A 280 -1.21 3.52 22.83
N GLU A 281 -0.46 2.55 22.28
CA GLU A 281 0.54 1.78 23.02
C GLU A 281 1.95 2.17 22.56
N PRO A 282 2.95 2.07 23.45
CA PRO A 282 4.32 2.41 23.10
C PRO A 282 4.95 1.36 22.17
N ILE A 283 5.68 1.84 21.19
CA ILE A 283 6.60 1.06 20.35
C ILE A 283 8.01 1.65 20.43
N ILE A 284 9.02 0.85 20.16
CA ILE A 284 10.42 1.31 20.16
C ILE A 284 10.90 1.48 18.71
N ILE A 285 11.32 2.69 18.36
CA ILE A 285 11.93 3.02 17.09
C ILE A 285 13.28 3.69 17.35
N ASN A 286 14.36 3.09 16.85
CA ASN A 286 15.73 3.59 17.06
C ASN A 286 16.07 3.84 18.54
N GLY A 287 15.59 2.96 19.44
CA GLY A 287 15.82 3.09 20.89
C GLY A 287 14.99 4.18 21.57
N LYS A 288 14.08 4.83 20.87
CA LYS A 288 13.14 5.82 21.41
C LYS A 288 11.74 5.23 21.46
N GLU A 289 11.04 5.52 22.55
CA GLU A 289 9.63 5.19 22.69
C GLU A 289 8.78 6.18 21.91
N ILE A 290 7.82 5.66 21.15
CA ILE A 290 6.84 6.41 20.36
C ILE A 290 5.49 5.75 20.60
N ILE A 291 4.45 6.55 20.84
CA ILE A 291 3.08 6.03 20.94
C ILE A 291 2.53 5.74 19.54
N TYR A 292 2.02 4.53 19.33
CA TYR A 292 1.49 4.09 18.03
C TYR A 292 0.16 4.80 17.71
N PRO A 293 0.07 5.52 16.58
CA PRO A 293 -1.03 6.47 16.36
C PRO A 293 -2.26 5.89 15.65
N SER A 294 -2.28 4.60 15.34
CA SER A 294 -3.35 3.98 14.55
C SER A 294 -3.82 2.67 15.18
N ASP A 295 -5.07 2.29 14.93
CA ASP A 295 -5.59 0.95 15.24
C ASP A 295 -5.36 -0.06 14.08
N HIS A 296 -4.77 0.41 12.97
CA HIS A 296 -4.32 -0.43 11.87
C HIS A 296 -2.82 -0.67 11.89
N GLY A 297 -2.42 -1.88 11.53
CA GLY A 297 -1.05 -2.23 11.17
C GLY A 297 -0.66 -1.74 9.78
N ILE A 298 0.59 -1.93 9.43
CA ILE A 298 1.22 -1.44 8.21
C ILE A 298 1.55 -2.60 7.29
N VAL A 299 1.22 -2.49 6.00
CA VAL A 299 1.70 -3.43 4.97
C VAL A 299 2.82 -2.78 4.18
N VAL A 300 3.93 -3.49 4.02
CA VAL A 300 5.09 -3.00 3.26
C VAL A 300 5.56 -4.07 2.28
N THR A 301 5.57 -3.73 1.00
CA THR A 301 6.05 -4.63 -0.05
C THR A 301 7.23 -4.04 -0.81
N SER A 302 8.29 -4.82 -0.96
CA SER A 302 9.41 -4.51 -1.84
C SER A 302 9.15 -5.07 -3.22
N PHE A 303 9.32 -4.23 -4.23
CA PHE A 303 9.19 -4.58 -5.64
C PHE A 303 10.53 -4.47 -6.35
N LYS A 304 10.68 -5.25 -7.41
CA LYS A 304 11.79 -5.14 -8.38
C LYS A 304 11.23 -4.83 -9.75
N LEU A 305 11.84 -3.88 -10.45
CA LEU A 305 11.65 -3.66 -11.89
C LEU A 305 12.31 -4.79 -12.68
N ARG A 306 11.70 -5.21 -13.78
CA ARG A 306 12.20 -6.28 -14.69
C ARG A 306 12.66 -5.71 -16.00
#